data_b72b7a6fd1eceed45af84e0b5344ae11
#
_entry.id   b72b7a6fd1eceed45af84e0b5344ae11
#
_cell.length_a   1.000
_cell.length_b   1.000
_cell.length_c   1.000
_cell.angle_alpha   90.00
_cell.angle_beta   90.00
_cell.angle_gamma   90.00
#
_symmetry.space_group_name_H-M   'P 1'
#
loop_
_entity.id
_entity.type
_entity.pdbx_description
1 polymer ?
#
loop_
_entity_poly.entity_id
_entity_poly.type
_entity_poly.pdbx_seq_one_letter_code
_entity_poly.pdbx_strand_id
1 'polypeptide(L)'
;MTSELVVDVQPKEISIALLEDKALVEFQKEGRSASFNVGNMYLGRVKKLMPGLNACFVDVGFEKDAFLHYLDLGPQFHSYQKYLKQVLSDRKKLFPITKATMLPDIEKEGTVSTTLQQGQEVIVQIVKEPISTKGPRLTCESVSYTHLRAHETSQDL
;
A
#
# COMPACT_ATOMS: atom_id res chain seq x y z
N MET A 1 8.74 -22.66 -9.91
CA MET A 1 9.57 -21.88 -8.93
C MET A 1 8.64 -21.18 -7.96
N THR A 2 8.83 -21.41 -6.68
CA THR A 2 8.07 -20.72 -5.63
C THR A 2 8.94 -19.63 -5.01
N SER A 3 8.45 -18.41 -5.00
CA SER A 3 9.10 -17.28 -4.33
C SER A 3 8.31 -16.90 -3.08
N GLU A 4 8.98 -16.78 -1.96
CA GLU A 4 8.40 -16.38 -0.69
C GLU A 4 9.13 -15.16 -0.15
N LEU A 5 8.38 -14.15 0.27
CA LEU A 5 8.91 -13.00 0.98
C LEU A 5 8.55 -13.15 2.45
N VAL A 6 9.57 -13.28 3.27
CA VAL A 6 9.41 -13.39 4.73
C VAL A 6 9.84 -12.08 5.38
N VAL A 7 8.93 -11.48 6.15
CA VAL A 7 9.18 -10.22 6.85
C VAL A 7 9.01 -10.45 8.34
N ASP A 8 10.10 -10.26 9.10
CA ASP A 8 10.10 -10.32 10.56
C ASP A 8 10.23 -8.92 11.13
N VAL A 9 9.21 -8.49 11.85
CA VAL A 9 9.14 -7.13 12.42
C VAL A 9 9.44 -7.19 13.91
N GLN A 10 10.59 -6.66 14.29
CA GLN A 10 11.00 -6.48 15.68
C GLN A 10 10.88 -5.00 16.09
N PRO A 11 10.88 -4.67 17.40
CA PRO A 11 10.74 -3.28 17.83
C PRO A 11 11.79 -2.32 17.29
N LYS A 12 13.03 -2.79 17.07
CA LYS A 12 14.14 -1.95 16.63
C LYS A 12 14.61 -2.21 15.21
N GLU A 13 14.19 -3.31 14.60
CA GLU A 13 14.65 -3.68 13.25
C GLU A 13 13.58 -4.49 12.50
N ILE A 14 13.67 -4.47 11.19
CA ILE A 14 12.89 -5.30 10.31
C ILE A 14 13.85 -6.16 9.50
N SER A 15 13.63 -7.47 9.51
CA SER A 15 14.37 -8.41 8.68
C SER A 15 13.50 -8.85 7.51
N ILE A 16 14.06 -8.79 6.31
CA ILE A 16 13.37 -9.15 5.08
C ILE A 16 14.19 -10.24 4.39
N ALA A 17 13.57 -11.37 4.11
CA ALA A 17 14.22 -12.49 3.43
C ALA A 17 13.43 -12.86 2.17
N LEU A 18 14.12 -12.99 1.05
CA LEU A 18 13.58 -13.56 -0.17
C LEU A 18 14.03 -15.01 -0.28
N LEU A 19 13.08 -15.92 -0.37
CA LEU A 19 13.32 -17.34 -0.58
C LEU A 19 12.84 -17.75 -1.97
N GLU A 20 13.66 -18.52 -2.66
CA GLU A 20 13.26 -19.18 -3.91
C GLU A 20 13.42 -20.69 -3.73
N ASP A 21 12.35 -21.44 -3.95
CA ASP A 21 12.29 -22.89 -3.72
C ASP A 21 12.81 -23.26 -2.33
N LYS A 22 12.43 -22.48 -1.31
CA LYS A 22 12.85 -22.61 0.10
C LYS A 22 14.34 -22.32 0.38
N ALA A 23 15.08 -21.85 -0.61
CA ALA A 23 16.45 -21.41 -0.43
C ALA A 23 16.53 -19.89 -0.28
N LEU A 24 17.32 -19.44 0.70
CA LEU A 24 17.52 -18.00 0.91
C LEU A 24 18.34 -17.40 -0.24
N VAL A 25 17.74 -16.44 -0.95
CA VAL A 25 18.37 -15.74 -2.08
C VAL A 25 18.86 -14.36 -1.67
N GLU A 26 18.06 -13.64 -0.89
CA GLU A 26 18.39 -12.29 -0.45
C GLU A 26 17.94 -12.09 0.98
N PHE A 27 18.76 -11.40 1.77
CA PHE A 27 18.46 -11.06 3.16
C PHE A 27 18.85 -9.61 3.42
N GLN A 28 17.91 -8.83 3.96
CA GLN A 28 18.13 -7.44 4.33
C GLN A 28 17.66 -7.19 5.75
N LYS A 29 18.39 -6.35 6.46
CA LYS A 29 17.97 -5.81 7.76
C LYS A 29 17.88 -4.29 7.67
N GLU A 30 16.77 -3.75 8.13
CA GLU A 30 16.56 -2.31 8.20
C GLU A 30 16.29 -1.88 9.63
N GLY A 31 16.95 -0.82 10.06
CA GLY A 31 16.63 -0.18 11.32
C GLY A 31 15.25 0.47 11.24
N ARG A 32 14.47 0.33 12.30
CA ARG A 32 13.17 0.99 12.44
C ARG A 32 13.38 2.46 12.80
N SER A 33 13.82 3.25 11.85
CA SER A 33 13.78 4.70 11.97
C SER A 33 12.51 5.21 11.27
N ALA A 34 11.84 6.17 11.90
CA ALA A 34 10.67 6.82 11.32
C ALA A 34 11.09 7.75 10.18
N SER A 35 11.54 7.20 9.06
CA SER A 35 11.89 7.97 7.88
C SER A 35 10.76 7.87 6.86
N PHE A 36 10.22 9.02 6.46
CA PHE A 36 9.15 9.13 5.47
C PHE A 36 9.77 9.38 4.08
N ASN A 37 10.58 8.42 3.64
CA ASN A 37 11.31 8.52 2.37
C ASN A 37 10.43 8.05 1.20
N VAL A 38 10.75 8.54 0.02
CA VAL A 38 10.12 8.09 -1.23
C VAL A 38 10.26 6.56 -1.35
N GLY A 39 9.16 5.90 -1.69
CA GLY A 39 9.09 4.45 -1.83
C GLY A 39 8.64 3.71 -0.58
N ASN A 40 8.70 4.33 0.60
CA ASN A 40 8.22 3.70 1.84
C ASN A 40 6.70 3.51 1.80
N MET A 41 6.24 2.36 2.29
CA MET A 41 4.83 2.01 2.32
C MET A 41 4.28 2.03 3.74
N TYR A 42 3.04 2.48 3.88
CA TYR A 42 2.34 2.57 5.16
C TYR A 42 0.91 2.08 5.03
N LEU A 43 0.38 1.56 6.13
CA LEU A 43 -1.05 1.41 6.31
C LEU A 43 -1.56 2.74 6.89
N GLY A 44 -2.12 3.58 6.02
CA GLY A 44 -2.64 4.88 6.42
C GLY A 44 -4.13 4.83 6.72
N ARG A 45 -4.61 5.89 7.36
CA ARG A 45 -6.03 6.08 7.66
C ARG A 45 -6.51 7.41 7.09
N VAL A 46 -7.57 7.36 6.29
CA VAL A 46 -8.18 8.58 5.73
C VAL A 46 -8.70 9.44 6.88
N LYS A 47 -8.19 10.66 6.99
CA LYS A 47 -8.50 11.58 8.08
C LYS A 47 -9.54 12.62 7.68
N LYS A 48 -9.37 13.22 6.51
CA LYS A 48 -10.28 14.26 6.01
C LYS A 48 -10.39 14.20 4.50
N LEU A 49 -11.61 14.25 4.00
CA LEU A 49 -11.87 14.40 2.57
C LEU A 49 -11.87 15.88 2.19
N MET A 50 -11.28 16.17 1.04
CA MET A 50 -11.21 17.52 0.47
C MET A 50 -11.84 17.51 -0.92
N PRO A 51 -13.19 17.56 -1.02
CA PRO A 51 -13.88 17.42 -2.32
C PRO A 51 -13.49 18.49 -3.33
N GLY A 52 -13.23 19.72 -2.88
CA GLY A 52 -12.83 20.83 -3.76
C GLY A 52 -11.49 20.59 -4.47
N LEU A 53 -10.61 19.77 -3.90
CA LEU A 53 -9.33 19.38 -4.49
C LEU A 53 -9.37 17.98 -5.10
N ASN A 54 -10.47 17.29 -4.98
CA ASN A 54 -10.62 15.86 -5.31
C ASN A 54 -9.50 15.03 -4.66
N ALA A 55 -9.24 15.27 -3.39
CA ALA A 55 -8.15 14.71 -2.63
C ALA A 55 -8.57 14.43 -1.19
N CYS A 56 -7.70 13.77 -0.44
CA CYS A 56 -7.87 13.58 0.99
C CYS A 56 -6.55 13.71 1.74
N PHE A 57 -6.65 13.93 3.03
CA PHE A 57 -5.53 13.82 3.95
C PHE A 57 -5.55 12.44 4.62
N VAL A 58 -4.37 11.86 4.75
CA VAL A 58 -4.17 10.52 5.31
C VAL A 58 -3.17 10.61 6.46
N ASP A 59 -3.53 9.97 7.57
CA ASP A 59 -2.62 9.81 8.70
C ASP A 59 -1.72 8.61 8.43
N VAL A 60 -0.42 8.85 8.31
CA VAL A 60 0.64 7.83 8.14
C VAL A 60 1.58 7.76 9.34
N GLY A 61 1.24 8.44 10.44
CA GLY A 61 2.09 8.53 11.63
C GLY A 61 3.10 9.68 11.60
N PHE A 62 3.09 10.50 10.57
CA PHE A 62 3.89 11.73 10.52
C PHE A 62 3.15 12.89 11.22
N GLU A 63 3.88 13.88 11.71
CA GLU A 63 3.29 15.02 12.44
C GLU A 63 2.31 15.84 11.58
N LYS A 64 2.50 15.84 10.26
CA LYS A 64 1.61 16.50 9.30
C LYS A 64 0.91 15.46 8.46
N ASP A 65 -0.38 15.70 8.18
CA ASP A 65 -1.16 14.80 7.36
C ASP A 65 -0.59 14.70 5.94
N ALA A 66 -0.57 13.48 5.41
CA ALA A 66 -0.13 13.21 4.06
C ALA A 66 -1.24 13.50 3.06
N PHE A 67 -0.87 13.86 1.84
CA PHE A 67 -1.79 14.22 0.78
C PHE A 67 -1.96 13.09 -0.23
N LEU A 68 -3.21 12.73 -0.53
CA LEU A 68 -3.57 11.70 -1.51
C LEU A 68 -4.62 12.25 -2.46
N HIS A 69 -4.23 12.44 -3.73
CA HIS A 69 -5.16 12.88 -4.78
C HIS A 69 -5.92 11.70 -5.37
N TYR A 70 -7.16 11.93 -5.82
CA TYR A 70 -7.99 10.89 -6.45
C TYR A 70 -7.26 10.16 -7.59
N LEU A 71 -6.54 10.88 -8.44
CA LEU A 71 -5.80 10.30 -9.55
C LEU A 71 -4.65 9.38 -9.11
N ASP A 72 -4.19 9.52 -7.87
CA ASP A 72 -3.12 8.69 -7.31
C ASP A 72 -3.65 7.41 -6.63
N LEU A 73 -4.95 7.16 -6.65
CA LEU A 73 -5.54 5.91 -6.15
C LEU A 73 -5.18 4.72 -7.04
N GLY A 74 -5.00 4.95 -8.33
CA GLY A 74 -4.76 3.91 -9.31
C GLY A 74 -6.04 3.21 -9.77
N PRO A 75 -6.04 2.64 -10.98
CA PRO A 75 -7.25 2.04 -11.56
C PRO A 75 -7.78 0.84 -10.77
N GLN A 76 -6.89 0.09 -10.11
CA GLN A 76 -7.26 -1.13 -9.39
C GLN A 76 -7.54 -0.89 -7.90
N PHE A 77 -7.82 0.35 -7.51
CA PHE A 77 -8.02 0.72 -6.11
C PHE A 77 -9.07 -0.13 -5.39
N HIS A 78 -10.21 -0.38 -6.02
CA HIS A 78 -11.27 -1.19 -5.41
C HIS A 78 -10.84 -2.64 -5.15
N SER A 79 -10.06 -3.21 -6.06
CA SER A 79 -9.51 -4.56 -5.90
C SER A 79 -8.55 -4.63 -4.71
N TYR A 80 -7.67 -3.64 -4.58
CA TYR A 80 -6.73 -3.54 -3.45
C TYR A 80 -7.45 -3.36 -2.12
N GLN A 81 -8.49 -2.52 -2.09
CA GLN A 81 -9.27 -2.28 -0.88
C GLN A 81 -10.01 -3.54 -0.43
N LYS A 82 -10.59 -4.28 -1.36
CA LYS A 82 -11.25 -5.55 -1.04
C LYS A 82 -10.27 -6.56 -0.46
N TYR A 83 -9.11 -6.69 -1.07
CA TYR A 83 -8.04 -7.57 -0.58
C TYR A 83 -7.56 -7.13 0.81
N LEU A 84 -7.33 -5.85 1.02
CA LEU A 84 -6.91 -5.31 2.31
C LEU A 84 -7.94 -5.60 3.40
N LYS A 85 -9.22 -5.41 3.13
CA LYS A 85 -10.30 -5.74 4.08
C LYS A 85 -10.31 -7.21 4.46
N GLN A 86 -10.09 -8.11 3.52
CA GLN A 86 -9.99 -9.54 3.77
C GLN A 86 -8.80 -9.86 4.69
N VAL A 87 -7.64 -9.30 4.41
CA VAL A 87 -6.43 -9.52 5.21
C VAL A 87 -6.60 -8.97 6.62
N LEU A 88 -7.20 -7.79 6.78
CA LEU A 88 -7.40 -7.17 8.09
C LEU A 88 -8.50 -7.83 8.91
N SER A 89 -9.50 -8.45 8.26
CA SER A 89 -10.62 -9.11 8.94
C SER A 89 -10.20 -10.38 9.66
N ASP A 90 -9.24 -11.11 9.13
CA ASP A 90 -8.72 -12.33 9.75
C ASP A 90 -7.20 -12.43 9.54
N ARG A 91 -6.46 -11.85 10.46
CA ARG A 91 -4.99 -11.81 10.42
C ARG A 91 -4.34 -13.19 10.60
N LYS A 92 -5.10 -14.19 11.02
CA LYS A 92 -4.61 -15.56 11.18
C LYS A 92 -4.69 -16.38 9.89
N LYS A 93 -5.53 -15.98 8.95
CA LYS A 93 -5.62 -16.62 7.64
C LYS A 93 -4.66 -15.97 6.65
N LEU A 94 -3.97 -16.82 5.91
CA LEU A 94 -3.20 -16.37 4.76
C LEU A 94 -4.15 -16.24 3.57
N PHE A 95 -4.25 -15.02 3.03
CA PHE A 95 -4.96 -14.77 1.78
C PHE A 95 -3.93 -14.56 0.68
N PRO A 96 -3.68 -15.57 -0.17
CA PRO A 96 -2.76 -15.39 -1.29
C PRO A 96 -3.27 -14.29 -2.22
N ILE A 97 -2.38 -13.39 -2.63
CA ILE A 97 -2.72 -12.31 -3.54
C ILE A 97 -3.24 -12.82 -4.89
N THR A 98 -2.81 -14.02 -5.30
CA THR A 98 -3.30 -14.72 -6.48
C THR A 98 -4.80 -15.00 -6.45
N LYS A 99 -5.37 -15.17 -5.27
CA LYS A 99 -6.80 -15.41 -5.07
C LYS A 99 -7.61 -14.13 -4.84
N ALA A 100 -6.96 -12.97 -4.93
CA ALA A 100 -7.67 -11.70 -4.79
C ALA A 100 -8.68 -11.52 -5.93
N THR A 101 -9.91 -11.16 -5.57
CA THR A 101 -10.96 -10.88 -6.54
C THR A 101 -10.67 -9.57 -7.25
N MET A 102 -10.61 -9.60 -8.58
CA MET A 102 -10.48 -8.38 -9.36
C MET A 102 -11.85 -7.72 -9.53
N LEU A 103 -11.91 -6.45 -9.20
CA LEU A 103 -13.09 -5.60 -9.40
C LEU A 103 -12.85 -4.66 -10.58
N PRO A 104 -13.91 -4.09 -11.16
CA PRO A 104 -13.76 -3.09 -12.20
C PRO A 104 -12.89 -1.92 -11.75
N ASP A 105 -12.18 -1.31 -12.70
CA ASP A 105 -11.36 -0.14 -12.45
C ASP A 105 -12.22 1.03 -11.94
N ILE A 106 -11.60 1.91 -11.15
CA ILE A 106 -12.27 3.16 -10.75
C ILE A 106 -12.39 4.09 -11.96
N GLU A 107 -13.42 4.92 -11.95
CA GLU A 107 -13.63 5.89 -13.02
C GLU A 107 -12.56 6.99 -12.96
N LYS A 108 -12.01 7.36 -14.12
CA LYS A 108 -11.01 8.44 -14.21
C LYS A 108 -11.57 9.79 -13.77
N GLU A 109 -12.83 10.03 -14.01
CA GLU A 109 -13.55 11.26 -13.66
C GLU A 109 -14.35 11.13 -12.36
N GLY A 110 -14.02 10.15 -11.53
CA GLY A 110 -14.66 9.95 -10.24
C GLY A 110 -14.23 10.97 -9.19
N THR A 111 -14.84 10.86 -8.01
CA THR A 111 -14.57 11.77 -6.89
C THR A 111 -14.16 11.01 -5.63
N VAL A 112 -13.36 11.66 -4.77
CA VAL A 112 -13.00 11.09 -3.47
C VAL A 112 -14.21 10.84 -2.59
N SER A 113 -15.24 11.69 -2.70
CA SER A 113 -16.45 11.58 -1.87
C SER A 113 -17.25 10.31 -2.14
N THR A 114 -17.20 9.78 -3.36
CA THR A 114 -17.89 8.52 -3.72
C THR A 114 -17.02 7.29 -3.52
N THR A 115 -15.71 7.45 -3.41
CA THR A 115 -14.74 6.36 -3.42
C THR A 115 -14.14 6.08 -2.03
N LEU A 116 -13.95 7.12 -1.23
CA LEU A 116 -13.30 7.04 0.08
C LEU A 116 -14.25 7.47 1.20
N GLN A 117 -13.98 6.98 2.39
CA GLN A 117 -14.67 7.38 3.61
C GLN A 117 -13.66 7.78 4.68
N GLN A 118 -14.04 8.72 5.52
CA GLN A 118 -13.25 9.08 6.69
C GLN A 118 -13.07 7.86 7.61
N GLY A 119 -11.85 7.65 8.09
CA GLY A 119 -11.49 6.50 8.93
C GLY A 119 -11.13 5.23 8.17
N GLN A 120 -11.27 5.22 6.86
CA GLN A 120 -10.90 4.07 6.01
C GLN A 120 -9.40 3.83 6.04
N GLU A 121 -8.99 2.57 6.17
CA GLU A 121 -7.60 2.19 6.07
C GLU A 121 -7.21 1.95 4.61
N VAL A 122 -6.04 2.46 4.22
CA VAL A 122 -5.51 2.36 2.85
C VAL A 122 -4.03 2.05 2.89
N ILE A 123 -3.57 1.21 1.97
CA ILE A 123 -2.12 1.01 1.76
C ILE A 123 -1.64 2.12 0.84
N VAL A 124 -0.64 2.85 1.30
CA VAL A 124 -0.10 4.02 0.59
C VAL A 124 1.41 3.94 0.50
N GLN A 125 1.95 4.53 -0.55
CA GLN A 125 3.38 4.65 -0.77
C GLN A 125 3.75 6.11 -0.93
N ILE A 126 4.87 6.52 -0.35
CA ILE A 126 5.34 7.90 -0.46
C ILE A 126 5.94 8.14 -1.83
N VAL A 127 5.43 9.16 -2.54
CA VAL A 127 5.96 9.60 -3.84
C VAL A 127 6.72 10.93 -3.75
N LYS A 128 6.44 11.73 -2.71
CA LYS A 128 7.21 12.93 -2.37
C LYS A 128 7.42 12.99 -0.86
N GLU A 129 8.66 13.25 -0.46
CA GLU A 129 9.02 13.43 0.94
C GLU A 129 8.33 14.66 1.53
N PRO A 130 8.08 14.65 2.86
CA PRO A 130 7.54 15.83 3.51
C PRO A 130 8.53 16.99 3.46
N ILE A 131 8.01 18.19 3.35
CA ILE A 131 8.78 19.43 3.46
C ILE A 131 8.35 20.19 4.72
N SER A 132 9.07 21.25 5.08
CA SER A 132 8.86 21.98 6.36
C SER A 132 7.41 22.39 6.62
N THR A 133 6.62 22.68 5.58
CA THR A 133 5.24 23.17 5.68
C THR A 133 4.17 22.17 5.29
N LYS A 134 4.54 21.06 4.65
CA LYS A 134 3.59 20.09 4.11
C LYS A 134 4.00 18.66 4.45
N GLY A 135 3.01 17.79 4.68
CA GLY A 135 3.22 16.37 4.81
C GLY A 135 3.61 15.69 3.49
N PRO A 136 3.91 14.40 3.53
CA PRO A 136 4.30 13.66 2.32
C PRO A 136 3.14 13.55 1.33
N ARG A 137 3.46 13.38 0.06
CA ARG A 137 2.49 13.02 -0.98
C ARG A 137 2.49 11.51 -1.20
N LEU A 138 1.29 10.96 -1.38
CA LEU A 138 1.08 9.51 -1.43
C LEU A 138 0.51 9.05 -2.76
N THR A 139 0.69 7.76 -3.02
CA THR A 139 -0.05 7.00 -4.04
C THR A 139 -0.56 5.71 -3.44
N CYS A 140 -1.71 5.23 -3.90
CA CYS A 140 -2.20 3.87 -3.63
C CYS A 140 -1.82 2.90 -4.76
N GLU A 141 -1.29 3.38 -5.86
CA GLU A 141 -0.82 2.56 -6.96
C GLU A 141 0.59 2.03 -6.64
N SER A 142 0.62 0.94 -5.88
CA SER A 142 1.88 0.32 -5.47
C SER A 142 2.52 -0.43 -6.62
N VAL A 143 3.72 -0.01 -7.00
CA VAL A 143 4.54 -0.70 -8.00
C VAL A 143 4.84 -2.13 -7.55
N SER A 144 5.12 -2.33 -6.27
CA SER A 144 5.41 -3.66 -5.71
C SER A 144 4.24 -4.62 -5.86
N TYR A 145 3.01 -4.17 -5.54
CA TYR A 145 1.81 -4.99 -5.72
C TYR A 145 1.56 -5.31 -7.19
N THR A 146 1.61 -4.31 -8.05
CA THR A 146 1.39 -4.46 -9.50
C THR A 146 2.41 -5.41 -10.09
N HIS A 147 3.68 -5.29 -9.70
CA HIS A 147 4.77 -6.15 -10.17
C HIS A 147 4.59 -7.60 -9.71
N LEU A 148 4.29 -7.84 -8.43
CA LEU A 148 4.05 -9.18 -7.90
C LEU A 148 2.87 -9.86 -8.61
N ARG A 149 1.78 -9.13 -8.83
CA ARG A 149 0.62 -9.66 -9.50
C ARG A 149 0.89 -10.00 -10.97
N ALA A 150 1.60 -9.15 -11.68
CA ALA A 150 1.99 -9.42 -13.08
C ALA A 150 2.90 -10.64 -13.18
N HIS A 151 3.81 -10.81 -12.23
CA HIS A 151 4.71 -11.96 -12.17
C HIS A 151 3.96 -13.27 -11.90
N GLU A 152 2.97 -13.25 -11.02
CA GLU A 152 2.14 -14.42 -10.73
C GLU A 152 1.26 -14.84 -11.93
N THR A 153 0.69 -13.88 -12.65
CA THR A 153 -0.13 -14.18 -13.84
C THR A 153 0.69 -14.75 -15.00
N SER A 154 1.97 -14.45 -15.09
CA SER A 154 2.85 -15.00 -16.13
C SER A 154 3.24 -16.46 -15.88
N GLN A 155 3.02 -16.97 -14.67
CA GLN A 155 3.29 -18.38 -14.33
C GLN A 155 2.11 -19.31 -14.65
N ASP A 156 0.91 -18.78 -14.85
CA ASP A 156 -0.29 -19.55 -15.20
C ASP A 156 -0.42 -19.78 -16.72
N LEU A 157 0.55 -19.36 -17.49
CA LEU A 157 0.66 -19.61 -18.94
C LEU A 157 1.68 -20.71 -19.23
#